data_57092068fa3a11ff2a3f0ceaaa1729f7
#
_entry.id   57092068fa3a11ff2a3f0ceaaa1729f7
#
_cell.length_a   1.000
_cell.length_b   1.000
_cell.length_c   1.000
_cell.angle_alpha   90.00
_cell.angle_beta   90.00
_cell.angle_gamma   90.00
#
_symmetry.space_group_name_H-M   'P 1'
#
loop_
_entity.id
_entity.type
_entity.pdbx_description
1 polymer ?
#
loop_
_entity_poly.entity_id
_entity_poly.type
_entity_poly.pdbx_seq_one_letter_code
_entity_poly.pdbx_strand_id
1 'polypeptide(L)'
;MKPFNDYSDIRGFCYSGGYRIPQEQLKRELGYARSLQLNSTRIWLSEREYRKRPTDFLRKLTAFVETAWEAGISTMPILFNGNGLHPGDLEQGYEEYAKNYIKDVVQALRGEPGLLMWDVMNEPSCNDYIIEAKGEERKARWEKVNEFLRRSCDKVRKLDSVNAVTIGHTYMGDVEDTVGEVDVFSFHDYLPVRRQIEESYLAAEELSARVGKPFLNSELCCLCRANPYDLALDICREHHTGW
;
A
#
# COMPACT_ATOMS: atom_id res chain seq x y z
N MET A 1 4.29 -17.98 1.69
CA MET A 1 5.67 -17.48 1.48
C MET A 1 5.98 -16.61 2.68
N LYS A 2 7.12 -16.74 3.32
CA LYS A 2 7.49 -15.77 4.36
C LYS A 2 7.64 -14.42 3.69
N PRO A 3 7.34 -13.31 4.36
CA PRO A 3 7.64 -11.98 3.82
C PRO A 3 9.11 -11.95 3.38
N PHE A 4 9.39 -11.33 2.24
CA PHE A 4 10.75 -11.20 1.74
C PHE A 4 11.60 -10.46 2.77
N ASN A 5 12.81 -10.92 3.03
CA ASN A 5 13.66 -10.28 4.04
C ASN A 5 14.18 -8.90 3.61
N ASP A 6 14.29 -8.67 2.30
CA ASP A 6 14.81 -7.42 1.73
C ASP A 6 13.89 -6.76 0.70
N TYR A 7 12.77 -7.39 0.36
CA TYR A 7 11.76 -6.93 -0.59
C TYR A 7 12.26 -6.56 -2.00
N SER A 8 13.56 -6.70 -2.29
CA SER A 8 14.14 -6.37 -3.60
C SER A 8 13.65 -7.30 -4.72
N ASP A 9 13.14 -8.48 -4.38
CA ASP A 9 12.59 -9.44 -5.33
C ASP A 9 11.12 -9.20 -5.70
N ILE A 10 10.48 -8.19 -5.11
CA ILE A 10 9.10 -7.84 -5.45
C ILE A 10 9.06 -7.25 -6.85
N ARG A 11 8.15 -7.79 -7.67
CA ARG A 11 7.80 -7.34 -9.03
C ARG A 11 6.29 -7.30 -9.11
N GLY A 12 5.73 -6.13 -8.80
CA GLY A 12 4.30 -5.99 -8.56
C GLY A 12 3.54 -5.25 -9.66
N PHE A 13 2.25 -5.24 -9.50
CA PHE A 13 1.34 -4.40 -10.25
C PHE A 13 0.18 -3.95 -9.37
N CYS A 14 -0.31 -2.75 -9.65
CA CYS A 14 -1.50 -2.21 -9.02
C CYS A 14 -2.75 -2.78 -9.70
N TYR A 15 -3.68 -3.36 -8.92
CA TYR A 15 -4.86 -4.01 -9.45
C TYR A 15 -6.14 -3.48 -8.79
N SER A 16 -6.73 -2.46 -9.39
CA SER A 16 -7.97 -1.89 -8.88
C SER A 16 -9.17 -2.80 -9.17
N GLY A 17 -9.85 -3.23 -8.10
CA GLY A 17 -11.11 -3.98 -8.20
C GLY A 17 -11.00 -5.45 -8.58
N GLY A 18 -9.83 -6.06 -8.53
CA GLY A 18 -9.61 -7.45 -8.91
C GLY A 18 -10.50 -8.46 -8.16
N TYR A 19 -10.81 -8.22 -6.89
CA TYR A 19 -11.72 -9.06 -6.10
C TYR A 19 -13.21 -8.93 -6.49
N ARG A 20 -13.55 -8.05 -7.44
CA ARG A 20 -14.94 -7.81 -7.89
C ARG A 20 -15.28 -8.49 -9.21
N ILE A 21 -14.28 -8.94 -9.95
CA ILE A 21 -14.47 -9.53 -11.28
C ILE A 21 -14.78 -11.04 -11.18
N PRO A 22 -15.37 -11.63 -12.23
CA PRO A 22 -15.61 -13.08 -12.29
C PRO A 22 -14.29 -13.86 -12.19
N GLN A 23 -14.34 -15.01 -11.54
CA GLN A 23 -13.17 -15.86 -11.27
C GLN A 23 -12.39 -16.26 -12.54
N GLU A 24 -13.09 -16.59 -13.62
CA GLU A 24 -12.46 -16.94 -14.89
C GLU A 24 -11.70 -15.76 -15.53
N GLN A 25 -12.23 -14.55 -15.38
CA GLN A 25 -11.54 -13.33 -15.81
C GLN A 25 -10.32 -13.08 -14.93
N LEU A 26 -10.45 -13.21 -13.61
CA LEU A 26 -9.35 -13.05 -12.67
C LEU A 26 -8.19 -13.99 -13.00
N LYS A 27 -8.45 -15.29 -13.18
CA LYS A 27 -7.43 -16.28 -13.53
C LYS A 27 -6.70 -15.92 -14.84
N ARG A 28 -7.44 -15.45 -15.85
CA ARG A 28 -6.85 -15.03 -17.11
C ARG A 28 -5.93 -13.82 -16.94
N GLU A 29 -6.37 -12.80 -16.20
CA GLU A 29 -5.58 -11.57 -15.97
C GLU A 29 -4.34 -11.83 -15.11
N LEU A 30 -4.46 -12.66 -14.10
CA LEU A 30 -3.29 -13.14 -13.33
C LEU A 30 -2.32 -13.96 -14.19
N GLY A 31 -2.84 -14.72 -15.17
CA GLY A 31 -2.01 -15.40 -16.17
C GLY A 31 -1.17 -14.43 -17.01
N TYR A 32 -1.71 -13.26 -17.37
CA TYR A 32 -0.91 -12.22 -18.04
C TYR A 32 0.19 -11.66 -17.14
N ALA A 33 -0.14 -11.39 -15.87
CA ALA A 33 0.86 -10.93 -14.90
C ALA A 33 2.01 -11.95 -14.75
N ARG A 34 1.68 -13.24 -14.68
CA ARG A 34 2.69 -14.31 -14.61
C ARG A 34 3.55 -14.40 -15.86
N SER A 35 3.00 -14.20 -17.04
CA SER A 35 3.77 -14.19 -18.29
C SER A 35 4.82 -13.06 -18.34
N LEU A 36 4.59 -11.99 -17.58
CA LEU A 36 5.51 -10.88 -17.36
C LEU A 36 6.44 -11.08 -16.15
N GLN A 37 6.43 -12.28 -15.54
CA GLN A 37 7.22 -12.63 -14.35
C GLN A 37 6.88 -11.77 -13.11
N LEU A 38 5.69 -11.20 -13.04
CA LEU A 38 5.22 -10.50 -11.85
C LEU A 38 4.90 -11.51 -10.75
N ASN A 39 5.19 -11.15 -9.50
CA ASN A 39 5.06 -12.04 -8.33
C ASN A 39 4.22 -11.45 -7.20
N SER A 40 3.74 -10.22 -7.35
CA SER A 40 2.92 -9.57 -6.35
C SER A 40 1.90 -8.62 -6.96
N THR A 41 0.83 -8.34 -6.22
CA THR A 41 -0.18 -7.35 -6.60
C THR A 41 -0.59 -6.51 -5.41
N ARG A 42 -0.77 -5.22 -5.63
CA ARG A 42 -1.28 -4.25 -4.66
C ARG A 42 -2.71 -3.91 -5.01
N ILE A 43 -3.65 -4.06 -4.07
CA ILE A 43 -5.09 -3.92 -4.33
C ILE A 43 -5.76 -2.93 -3.39
N TRP A 44 -6.62 -2.06 -3.91
CA TRP A 44 -7.44 -1.13 -3.14
C TRP A 44 -8.69 -1.82 -2.62
N LEU A 45 -8.84 -1.86 -1.31
CA LEU A 45 -10.06 -2.32 -0.67
C LEU A 45 -11.07 -1.18 -0.58
N SER A 46 -12.36 -1.52 -0.50
CA SER A 46 -13.43 -0.54 -0.36
C SER A 46 -14.18 -0.74 0.94
N GLU A 47 -13.91 0.11 1.92
CA GLU A 47 -14.65 0.12 3.19
C GLU A 47 -16.14 0.42 2.99
N ARG A 48 -16.50 1.15 1.92
CA ARG A 48 -17.90 1.37 1.55
C ARG A 48 -18.61 0.09 1.11
N GLU A 49 -17.93 -0.80 0.40
CA GLU A 49 -18.47 -2.11 0.03
C GLU A 49 -18.57 -3.04 1.24
N TYR A 50 -17.54 -3.03 2.07
CA TYR A 50 -17.56 -3.75 3.34
C TYR A 50 -18.76 -3.32 4.19
N ARG A 51 -19.02 -2.02 4.39
CA ARG A 51 -20.20 -1.51 5.13
C ARG A 51 -21.52 -2.10 4.62
N LYS A 52 -21.68 -2.18 3.31
CA LYS A 52 -22.92 -2.64 2.70
C LYS A 52 -23.14 -4.15 2.84
N ARG A 53 -22.07 -4.95 2.69
CA ARG A 53 -22.12 -6.41 2.63
C ARG A 53 -20.85 -7.04 3.18
N PRO A 54 -20.60 -6.98 4.49
CA PRO A 54 -19.31 -7.40 5.06
C PRO A 54 -18.96 -8.85 4.73
N THR A 55 -19.87 -9.78 4.89
CA THR A 55 -19.64 -11.21 4.62
C THR A 55 -19.30 -11.48 3.14
N ASP A 56 -20.02 -10.88 2.20
CA ASP A 56 -19.77 -11.07 0.77
C ASP A 56 -18.44 -10.41 0.36
N PHE A 57 -18.14 -9.24 0.92
CA PHE A 57 -16.88 -8.55 0.71
C PHE A 57 -15.69 -9.41 1.16
N LEU A 58 -15.72 -9.91 2.40
CA LEU A 58 -14.63 -10.73 2.95
C LEU A 58 -14.47 -12.03 2.17
N ARG A 59 -15.56 -12.71 1.83
CA ARG A 59 -15.52 -13.93 1.01
C ARG A 59 -14.85 -13.69 -0.35
N LYS A 60 -15.21 -12.61 -1.04
CA LYS A 60 -14.61 -12.24 -2.34
C LYS A 60 -13.13 -11.90 -2.21
N LEU A 61 -12.78 -11.18 -1.16
CA LEU A 61 -11.40 -10.79 -0.89
C LEU A 61 -10.51 -12.01 -0.61
N THR A 62 -10.97 -12.92 0.25
CA THR A 62 -10.24 -14.18 0.52
C THR A 62 -10.07 -15.01 -0.75
N ALA A 63 -11.16 -15.21 -1.51
CA ALA A 63 -11.09 -15.93 -2.79
C ALA A 63 -10.13 -15.28 -3.81
N PHE A 64 -10.01 -13.95 -3.81
CA PHE A 64 -9.02 -13.26 -4.62
C PHE A 64 -7.59 -13.59 -4.19
N VAL A 65 -7.29 -13.51 -2.89
CA VAL A 65 -5.94 -13.78 -2.36
C VAL A 65 -5.53 -15.23 -2.63
N GLU A 66 -6.43 -16.18 -2.41
CA GLU A 66 -6.22 -17.60 -2.72
C GLU A 66 -5.91 -17.81 -4.22
N THR A 67 -6.74 -17.22 -5.11
CA THR A 67 -6.57 -17.38 -6.56
C THR A 67 -5.27 -16.73 -7.05
N ALA A 68 -4.91 -15.57 -6.50
CA ALA A 68 -3.63 -14.90 -6.81
C ALA A 68 -2.45 -15.77 -6.37
N TRP A 69 -2.54 -16.35 -5.16
CA TRP A 69 -1.52 -17.24 -4.64
C TRP A 69 -1.35 -18.53 -5.46
N GLU A 70 -2.45 -19.15 -5.88
CA GLU A 70 -2.42 -20.30 -6.80
C GLU A 70 -1.72 -19.95 -8.14
N ALA A 71 -1.85 -18.72 -8.59
CA ALA A 71 -1.13 -18.20 -9.76
C ALA A 71 0.33 -17.81 -9.47
N GLY A 72 0.81 -17.95 -8.22
CA GLY A 72 2.15 -17.56 -7.79
C GLY A 72 2.34 -16.06 -7.60
N ILE A 73 1.25 -15.35 -7.28
CA ILE A 73 1.22 -13.89 -7.04
C ILE A 73 0.78 -13.64 -5.61
N SER A 74 1.61 -12.98 -4.81
CA SER A 74 1.27 -12.53 -3.47
C SER A 74 0.47 -11.22 -3.51
N THR A 75 -0.31 -10.95 -2.47
CA THR A 75 -1.23 -9.81 -2.42
C THR A 75 -0.87 -8.86 -1.29
N MET A 76 -0.83 -7.57 -1.58
CA MET A 76 -0.69 -6.46 -0.64
C MET A 76 -2.01 -5.66 -0.63
N PRO A 77 -2.93 -5.93 0.32
CA PRO A 77 -4.18 -5.20 0.43
C PRO A 77 -3.97 -3.83 1.07
N ILE A 78 -4.55 -2.80 0.47
CA ILE A 78 -4.60 -1.43 0.98
C ILE A 78 -5.90 -1.27 1.77
N LEU A 79 -5.80 -0.97 3.07
CA LEU A 79 -6.97 -0.86 3.92
C LEU A 79 -7.76 0.43 3.68
N PHE A 80 -7.08 1.56 3.56
CA PHE A 80 -7.70 2.87 3.35
C PHE A 80 -7.09 3.59 2.15
N ASN A 81 -7.84 4.56 1.62
CA ASN A 81 -7.36 5.40 0.53
C ASN A 81 -7.34 6.86 0.98
N GLY A 82 -6.16 7.47 1.01
CA GLY A 82 -5.99 8.89 1.34
C GLY A 82 -6.61 9.81 0.29
N ASN A 83 -6.63 9.38 -0.99
CA ASN A 83 -7.32 10.11 -2.04
C ASN A 83 -8.84 10.16 -1.75
N GLY A 84 -9.34 11.33 -1.38
CA GLY A 84 -10.72 11.51 -0.95
C GLY A 84 -10.96 11.33 0.55
N LEU A 85 -9.90 11.29 1.36
CA LEU A 85 -10.02 11.38 2.81
C LEU A 85 -10.72 12.68 3.21
N HIS A 86 -11.81 12.55 3.97
CA HIS A 86 -12.62 13.68 4.41
C HIS A 86 -12.41 13.95 5.90
N PRO A 87 -12.52 15.22 6.37
CA PRO A 87 -12.38 15.52 7.80
C PRO A 87 -13.25 14.64 8.71
N GLY A 88 -14.47 14.34 8.31
CA GLY A 88 -15.38 13.46 9.03
C GLY A 88 -14.89 12.02 9.15
N ASP A 89 -13.99 11.58 8.27
CA ASP A 89 -13.41 10.24 8.31
C ASP A 89 -12.42 10.06 9.48
N LEU A 90 -11.89 11.16 9.99
CA LEU A 90 -10.97 11.21 11.13
C LEU A 90 -11.68 11.44 12.46
N GLU A 91 -12.99 11.65 12.44
CA GLU A 91 -13.80 11.83 13.64
C GLU A 91 -14.02 10.51 14.39
N GLN A 92 -14.49 10.61 15.63
CA GLN A 92 -14.67 9.45 16.51
C GLN A 92 -15.55 8.35 15.90
N GLY A 93 -16.58 8.72 15.15
CA GLY A 93 -17.47 7.75 14.48
C GLY A 93 -16.78 6.94 13.39
N TYR A 94 -15.94 7.57 12.60
CA TYR A 94 -15.13 6.88 11.58
C TYR A 94 -14.07 5.98 12.21
N GLU A 95 -13.44 6.43 13.28
CA GLU A 95 -12.46 5.62 14.01
C GLU A 95 -13.07 4.34 14.57
N GLU A 96 -14.27 4.42 15.13
CA GLU A 96 -15.01 3.24 15.59
C GLU A 96 -15.26 2.25 14.45
N TYR A 97 -15.68 2.76 13.31
CA TYR A 97 -15.88 1.96 12.11
C TYR A 97 -14.55 1.37 11.58
N ALA A 98 -13.49 2.17 11.53
CA ALA A 98 -12.18 1.71 11.08
C ALA A 98 -11.66 0.53 11.92
N LYS A 99 -11.85 0.57 13.24
CA LYS A 99 -11.45 -0.52 14.13
C LYS A 99 -12.11 -1.86 13.80
N ASN A 100 -13.42 -1.86 13.48
CA ASN A 100 -14.14 -3.07 13.11
C ASN A 100 -13.75 -3.53 11.71
N TYR A 101 -13.63 -2.63 10.76
CA TYR A 101 -13.18 -2.93 9.40
C TYR A 101 -11.78 -3.57 9.40
N ILE A 102 -10.80 -2.95 10.06
CA ILE A 102 -9.45 -3.49 10.19
C ILE A 102 -9.50 -4.88 10.83
N LYS A 103 -10.26 -5.03 11.92
CA LYS A 103 -10.38 -6.31 12.63
C LYS A 103 -10.85 -7.42 11.70
N ASP A 104 -11.94 -7.20 10.99
CA ASP A 104 -12.57 -8.25 10.19
C ASP A 104 -11.73 -8.59 8.95
N VAL A 105 -11.14 -7.59 8.29
CA VAL A 105 -10.24 -7.81 7.13
C VAL A 105 -8.98 -8.54 7.56
N VAL A 106 -8.33 -8.09 8.63
CA VAL A 106 -7.10 -8.73 9.11
C VAL A 106 -7.38 -10.16 9.59
N GLN A 107 -8.47 -10.38 10.31
CA GLN A 107 -8.85 -11.75 10.75
C GLN A 107 -9.16 -12.69 9.58
N ALA A 108 -9.70 -12.16 8.48
CA ALA A 108 -9.99 -12.96 7.29
C ALA A 108 -8.73 -13.38 6.53
N LEU A 109 -7.68 -12.56 6.53
CA LEU A 109 -6.51 -12.77 5.66
C LEU A 109 -5.20 -13.13 6.39
N ARG A 110 -5.05 -12.87 7.68
CA ARG A 110 -3.77 -13.04 8.41
C ARG A 110 -3.15 -14.44 8.36
N GLY A 111 -3.91 -15.44 7.98
CA GLY A 111 -3.45 -16.83 7.83
C GLY A 111 -3.22 -17.25 6.38
N GLU A 112 -3.54 -16.38 5.42
CA GLU A 112 -3.44 -16.69 4.00
C GLU A 112 -1.96 -16.69 3.55
N PRO A 113 -1.47 -17.75 2.94
CA PRO A 113 -0.07 -17.82 2.49
C PRO A 113 0.23 -16.82 1.36
N GLY A 114 -0.80 -16.34 0.67
CA GLY A 114 -0.72 -15.34 -0.39
C GLY A 114 -0.69 -13.89 0.12
N LEU A 115 -0.83 -13.64 1.43
CA LEU A 115 -0.71 -12.30 1.98
C LEU A 115 0.76 -11.88 2.04
N LEU A 116 1.11 -10.80 1.34
CA LEU A 116 2.49 -10.27 1.30
C LEU A 116 2.78 -9.38 2.52
N MET A 117 2.01 -8.34 2.68
CA MET A 117 2.06 -7.37 3.77
C MET A 117 0.77 -6.53 3.79
N TRP A 118 0.58 -5.75 4.84
CA TRP A 118 -0.52 -4.81 4.99
C TRP A 118 -0.10 -3.41 4.56
N ASP A 119 -0.79 -2.80 3.61
CA ASP A 119 -0.71 -1.37 3.34
C ASP A 119 -1.86 -0.66 4.05
N VAL A 120 -1.54 0.15 5.04
CA VAL A 120 -2.56 0.77 5.88
C VAL A 120 -3.32 1.86 5.14
N MET A 121 -2.63 2.67 4.35
CA MET A 121 -3.29 3.72 3.57
C MET A 121 -2.49 4.09 2.33
N ASN A 122 -3.20 4.14 1.20
CA ASN A 122 -2.69 4.76 -0.02
C ASN A 122 -2.67 6.27 0.10
N GLU A 123 -1.53 6.89 -0.16
CA GLU A 123 -1.33 8.34 -0.34
C GLU A 123 -2.03 9.23 0.72
N PRO A 124 -1.65 9.13 1.99
CA PRO A 124 -2.31 9.85 3.08
C PRO A 124 -2.34 11.38 2.92
N SER A 125 -1.36 11.96 2.22
CA SER A 125 -1.24 13.41 2.00
C SER A 125 -1.94 13.91 0.73
N CYS A 126 -2.40 13.01 -0.16
CA CYS A 126 -2.99 13.34 -1.45
C CYS A 126 -4.52 13.50 -1.36
N ASN A 127 -4.99 14.53 -0.66
CA ASN A 127 -6.41 14.87 -0.54
C ASN A 127 -6.59 16.36 -0.26
N ASP A 128 -7.81 16.87 -0.50
CA ASP A 128 -8.12 18.30 -0.34
C ASP A 128 -7.93 18.76 1.10
N TYR A 129 -8.20 17.89 2.08
CA TYR A 129 -8.03 18.22 3.51
C TYR A 129 -6.59 18.64 3.84
N ILE A 130 -5.60 18.04 3.20
CA ILE A 130 -4.19 18.36 3.37
C ILE A 130 -3.69 19.41 2.37
N ILE A 131 -4.11 19.29 1.10
CA ILE A 131 -3.60 20.13 -0.01
C ILE A 131 -4.03 21.58 0.13
N GLU A 132 -5.27 21.83 0.55
CA GLU A 132 -5.81 23.18 0.71
C GLU A 132 -5.27 23.90 1.97
N ALA A 133 -4.82 23.17 2.96
CA ALA A 133 -4.29 23.72 4.20
C ALA A 133 -2.86 24.25 4.03
N LYS A 134 -2.53 25.32 4.76
CA LYS A 134 -1.21 25.96 4.72
C LYS A 134 -0.67 26.21 6.13
N GLY A 135 0.65 26.34 6.23
CA GLY A 135 1.34 26.70 7.45
C GLY A 135 0.97 25.80 8.64
N GLU A 136 0.64 26.37 9.78
CA GLU A 136 0.31 25.64 10.99
C GLU A 136 -0.98 24.80 10.87
N GLU A 137 -1.95 25.25 10.05
CA GLU A 137 -3.15 24.48 9.79
C GLU A 137 -2.83 23.16 9.07
N ARG A 138 -1.95 23.19 8.05
CA ARG A 138 -1.51 21.99 7.35
C ARG A 138 -0.82 21.02 8.31
N LYS A 139 0.05 21.52 9.18
CA LYS A 139 0.72 20.70 10.19
C LYS A 139 -0.29 20.04 11.15
N ALA A 140 -1.26 20.82 11.64
CA ALA A 140 -2.28 20.29 12.54
C ALA A 140 -3.18 19.23 11.87
N ARG A 141 -3.52 19.42 10.60
CA ARG A 141 -4.29 18.44 9.83
C ARG A 141 -3.46 17.18 9.54
N TRP A 142 -2.21 17.36 9.18
CA TRP A 142 -1.27 16.26 8.95
C TRP A 142 -1.05 15.42 10.21
N GLU A 143 -0.91 16.04 11.37
CA GLU A 143 -0.79 15.31 12.63
C GLU A 143 -2.02 14.46 12.96
N LYS A 144 -3.23 14.93 12.63
CA LYS A 144 -4.45 14.11 12.78
C LYS A 144 -4.43 12.88 11.87
N VAL A 145 -3.96 13.04 10.63
CA VAL A 145 -3.80 11.92 9.69
C VAL A 145 -2.76 10.93 10.24
N ASN A 146 -1.61 11.42 10.70
CA ASN A 146 -0.56 10.60 11.29
C ASN A 146 -1.04 9.85 12.54
N GLU A 147 -1.82 10.49 13.39
CA GLU A 147 -2.44 9.80 14.55
C GLU A 147 -3.36 8.66 14.11
N PHE A 148 -4.18 8.88 13.09
CA PHE A 148 -5.01 7.82 12.52
C PHE A 148 -4.17 6.67 11.95
N LEU A 149 -3.09 6.98 11.23
CA LEU A 149 -2.17 5.99 10.66
C LEU A 149 -1.49 5.16 11.78
N ARG A 150 -0.94 5.82 12.81
CA ARG A 150 -0.31 5.15 13.97
C ARG A 150 -1.29 4.17 14.65
N ARG A 151 -2.50 4.62 14.94
CA ARG A 151 -3.54 3.79 15.56
C ARG A 151 -3.94 2.60 14.68
N SER A 152 -4.00 2.80 13.37
CA SER A 152 -4.34 1.76 12.41
C SER A 152 -3.21 0.73 12.29
N CYS A 153 -1.95 1.16 12.19
CA CYS A 153 -0.77 0.27 12.23
C CYS A 153 -0.74 -0.57 13.51
N ASP A 154 -0.93 0.06 14.67
CA ASP A 154 -1.01 -0.63 15.97
C ASP A 154 -2.12 -1.67 16.01
N LYS A 155 -3.29 -1.34 15.43
CA LYS A 155 -4.42 -2.27 15.38
C LYS A 155 -4.11 -3.46 14.50
N VAL A 156 -3.53 -3.25 13.33
CA VAL A 156 -3.10 -4.33 12.43
C VAL A 156 -2.11 -5.25 13.14
N ARG A 157 -1.03 -4.71 13.73
CA ARG A 157 -0.01 -5.50 14.44
C ARG A 157 -0.54 -6.31 15.62
N LYS A 158 -1.51 -5.77 16.36
CA LYS A 158 -2.17 -6.50 17.46
C LYS A 158 -3.00 -7.70 16.97
N LEU A 159 -3.45 -7.67 15.73
CA LEU A 159 -4.26 -8.73 15.12
C LEU A 159 -3.42 -9.70 14.28
N ASP A 160 -2.34 -9.21 13.69
CA ASP A 160 -1.39 -9.96 12.88
C ASP A 160 0.04 -9.53 13.20
N SER A 161 0.75 -10.35 13.94
CA SER A 161 2.15 -10.12 14.33
C SER A 161 3.17 -10.75 13.37
N VAL A 162 2.69 -11.38 12.28
CA VAL A 162 3.53 -12.15 11.35
C VAL A 162 3.82 -11.39 10.07
N ASN A 163 2.79 -10.75 9.52
CA ASN A 163 2.91 -10.03 8.26
C ASN A 163 3.34 -8.58 8.49
N ALA A 164 4.23 -8.09 7.63
CA ALA A 164 4.73 -6.74 7.69
C ALA A 164 3.62 -5.69 7.45
N VAL A 165 3.84 -4.50 8.01
CA VAL A 165 2.95 -3.34 7.84
C VAL A 165 3.71 -2.24 7.12
N THR A 166 3.06 -1.61 6.14
CA THR A 166 3.54 -0.43 5.41
C THR A 166 2.46 0.64 5.29
N ILE A 167 2.84 1.81 4.82
CA ILE A 167 1.98 2.91 4.39
C ILE A 167 2.51 3.38 3.05
N GLY A 168 1.65 3.37 2.01
CA GLY A 168 2.02 3.84 0.66
C GLY A 168 2.00 5.37 0.57
N HIS A 169 3.11 6.03 0.90
CA HIS A 169 3.20 7.48 0.90
C HIS A 169 3.26 8.06 -0.51
N THR A 170 2.65 9.23 -0.70
CA THR A 170 2.64 9.96 -1.98
C THR A 170 4.05 10.33 -2.46
N TYR A 171 4.94 10.65 -1.50
CA TYR A 171 6.31 11.07 -1.76
C TYR A 171 7.26 10.54 -0.69
N MET A 172 8.52 10.38 -1.05
CA MET A 172 9.57 9.98 -0.09
C MET A 172 9.66 10.94 1.12
N GLY A 173 9.41 12.24 0.91
CA GLY A 173 9.43 13.26 1.97
C GLY A 173 8.36 13.08 3.06
N ASP A 174 7.28 12.35 2.78
CA ASP A 174 6.21 12.11 3.78
C ASP A 174 6.51 10.89 4.68
N VAL A 175 7.47 10.06 4.31
CA VAL A 175 7.77 8.78 4.99
C VAL A 175 8.29 8.98 6.40
N GLU A 176 9.10 10.02 6.63
CA GLU A 176 9.84 10.20 7.89
C GLU A 176 8.92 10.32 9.11
N ASP A 177 7.75 10.93 8.94
CA ASP A 177 6.77 11.13 10.02
C ASP A 177 6.14 9.84 10.55
N THR A 178 6.18 8.77 9.76
CA THR A 178 5.55 7.48 10.09
C THR A 178 6.49 6.28 10.02
N VAL A 179 7.77 6.47 9.69
CA VAL A 179 8.73 5.38 9.55
C VAL A 179 8.88 4.55 10.82
N GLY A 180 8.64 5.14 11.99
CA GLY A 180 8.60 4.44 13.27
C GLY A 180 7.49 3.40 13.37
N GLU A 181 6.41 3.61 12.66
CA GLU A 181 5.16 2.86 12.76
C GLU A 181 5.05 1.70 11.75
N VAL A 182 6.00 1.53 10.84
CA VAL A 182 5.96 0.51 9.80
C VAL A 182 7.14 -0.46 9.92
N ASP A 183 7.02 -1.64 9.31
CA ASP A 183 8.10 -2.62 9.24
C ASP A 183 8.91 -2.45 7.96
N VAL A 184 8.23 -2.04 6.90
CA VAL A 184 8.76 -1.68 5.59
C VAL A 184 8.19 -0.31 5.27
N PHE A 185 8.99 0.67 4.92
CA PHE A 185 8.40 1.91 4.43
C PHE A 185 8.27 1.89 2.92
N SER A 186 7.23 2.55 2.41
CA SER A 186 7.00 2.63 0.97
C SER A 186 6.61 4.03 0.53
N PHE A 187 6.95 4.36 -0.69
CA PHE A 187 6.63 5.63 -1.32
C PHE A 187 6.20 5.41 -2.77
N HIS A 188 5.62 6.45 -3.36
CA HIS A 188 5.27 6.51 -4.77
C HIS A 188 6.21 7.44 -5.50
N ASP A 189 6.47 7.14 -6.77
CA ASP A 189 7.34 7.95 -7.60
C ASP A 189 6.78 8.09 -9.02
N TYR A 190 6.15 9.21 -9.26
CA TYR A 190 5.67 9.59 -10.59
C TYR A 190 6.44 10.81 -11.15
N LEU A 191 7.67 11.00 -10.70
CA LEU A 191 8.51 12.12 -11.13
C LEU A 191 8.96 11.92 -12.59
N PRO A 192 9.00 13.01 -13.40
CA PRO A 192 9.24 12.90 -14.84
C PRO A 192 10.72 12.89 -15.22
N VAL A 193 11.64 13.19 -14.30
CA VAL A 193 13.05 13.39 -14.57
C VAL A 193 13.91 12.40 -13.82
N ARG A 194 14.76 11.64 -14.52
CA ARG A 194 15.66 10.64 -13.93
C ARG A 194 16.34 11.12 -12.64
N ARG A 195 16.96 12.28 -12.68
CA ARG A 195 17.65 12.83 -11.52
C ARG A 195 16.75 12.97 -10.28
N GLN A 196 15.50 13.42 -10.47
CA GLN A 196 14.55 13.57 -9.36
C GLN A 196 14.13 12.21 -8.79
N ILE A 197 13.97 11.23 -9.65
CA ILE A 197 13.68 9.85 -9.24
C ILE A 197 14.86 9.30 -8.42
N GLU A 198 16.08 9.40 -8.94
CA GLU A 198 17.31 8.96 -8.26
C GLU A 198 17.48 9.64 -6.89
N GLU A 199 17.21 10.95 -6.79
CA GLU A 199 17.23 11.69 -5.53
C GLU A 199 16.24 11.08 -4.50
N SER A 200 15.06 10.62 -4.91
CA SER A 200 14.10 9.95 -4.03
C SER A 200 14.63 8.60 -3.54
N TYR A 201 15.28 7.82 -4.40
CA TYR A 201 15.84 6.52 -4.02
C TYR A 201 17.07 6.67 -3.12
N LEU A 202 17.95 7.64 -3.39
CA LEU A 202 19.08 7.94 -2.51
C LEU A 202 18.60 8.36 -1.11
N ALA A 203 17.56 9.19 -1.04
CA ALA A 203 16.95 9.56 0.24
C ALA A 203 16.33 8.35 0.97
N ALA A 204 15.73 7.40 0.22
CA ALA A 204 15.20 6.17 0.78
C ALA A 204 16.31 5.25 1.31
N GLU A 205 17.42 5.12 0.58
CA GLU A 205 18.60 4.35 1.04
C GLU A 205 19.22 4.96 2.31
N GLU A 206 19.35 6.28 2.36
CA GLU A 206 19.86 6.99 3.54
C GLU A 206 18.93 6.77 4.75
N LEU A 207 17.62 6.92 4.56
CA LEU A 207 16.65 6.65 5.62
C LEU A 207 16.70 5.20 6.07
N SER A 208 16.74 4.24 5.12
CA SER A 208 16.84 2.80 5.39
C SER A 208 18.06 2.48 6.24
N ALA A 209 19.23 3.01 5.87
CA ALA A 209 20.46 2.83 6.64
C ALA A 209 20.36 3.42 8.06
N ARG A 210 19.70 4.58 8.21
CA ARG A 210 19.54 5.26 9.50
C ARG A 210 18.58 4.54 10.44
N VAL A 211 17.47 3.98 9.91
CA VAL A 211 16.42 3.37 10.74
C VAL A 211 16.48 1.84 10.78
N GLY A 212 17.28 1.21 9.94
CA GLY A 212 17.43 -0.24 9.86
C GLY A 212 16.18 -0.95 9.31
N LYS A 213 15.40 -0.30 8.44
CA LYS A 213 14.19 -0.86 7.84
C LYS A 213 14.31 -0.92 6.32
N PRO A 214 13.83 -2.00 5.67
CA PRO A 214 13.77 -2.07 4.22
C PRO A 214 12.71 -1.13 3.66
N PHE A 215 12.80 -0.87 2.34
CA PHE A 215 11.82 -0.07 1.63
C PHE A 215 11.45 -0.67 0.27
N LEU A 216 10.37 -0.17 -0.31
CA LEU A 216 9.97 -0.47 -1.67
C LEU A 216 9.26 0.73 -2.30
N ASN A 217 9.24 0.79 -3.63
CA ASN A 217 8.37 1.71 -4.35
C ASN A 217 7.06 1.00 -4.68
N SER A 218 5.94 1.43 -4.08
CA SER A 218 4.65 0.76 -4.22
C SER A 218 3.74 1.30 -5.32
N GLU A 219 4.13 2.41 -5.97
CA GLU A 219 3.50 2.96 -7.18
C GLU A 219 4.47 3.76 -8.03
N LEU A 220 4.59 3.38 -9.30
CA LEU A 220 5.42 4.04 -10.30
C LEU A 220 4.89 3.74 -11.71
N CYS A 221 5.57 4.21 -12.75
CA CYS A 221 5.28 3.90 -14.15
C CYS A 221 3.94 4.49 -14.63
N CYS A 222 3.88 5.80 -14.75
CA CYS A 222 2.70 6.49 -15.27
C CYS A 222 3.06 7.30 -16.53
N LEU A 223 2.75 6.79 -17.71
CA LEU A 223 3.07 7.44 -18.98
C LEU A 223 2.47 8.84 -19.12
N CYS A 224 1.25 9.06 -18.61
CA CYS A 224 0.62 10.38 -18.67
C CYS A 224 1.26 11.42 -17.75
N ARG A 225 2.15 10.98 -16.82
CA ARG A 225 2.97 11.85 -15.97
C ARG A 225 4.43 11.92 -16.42
N ALA A 226 4.74 11.47 -17.64
CA ALA A 226 6.10 11.36 -18.17
C ALA A 226 7.05 10.51 -17.29
N ASN A 227 6.51 9.47 -16.63
CA ASN A 227 7.25 8.49 -15.85
C ASN A 227 7.13 7.12 -16.56
N PRO A 228 7.93 6.87 -17.61
CA PRO A 228 7.82 5.69 -18.45
C PRO A 228 8.43 4.45 -17.77
N TYR A 229 7.93 3.28 -18.16
CA TYR A 229 8.31 1.99 -17.57
C TYR A 229 9.81 1.69 -17.64
N ASP A 230 10.43 1.95 -18.76
CA ASP A 230 11.86 1.69 -18.99
C ASP A 230 12.74 2.51 -18.05
N LEU A 231 12.44 3.80 -17.88
CA LEU A 231 13.17 4.68 -16.97
C LEU A 231 12.95 4.27 -15.50
N ALA A 232 11.70 4.10 -15.08
CA ALA A 232 11.37 3.85 -13.68
C ALA A 232 11.90 2.47 -13.22
N LEU A 233 11.73 1.43 -14.05
CA LEU A 233 12.21 0.08 -13.72
C LEU A 233 13.73 -0.05 -13.80
N ASP A 234 14.40 0.75 -14.65
CA ASP A 234 15.87 0.81 -14.72
C ASP A 234 16.43 1.32 -13.38
N ILE A 235 15.85 2.39 -12.84
CA ILE A 235 16.23 2.95 -11.54
C ILE A 235 15.96 1.96 -10.41
N CYS A 236 14.79 1.31 -10.37
CA CYS A 236 14.52 0.24 -9.38
C CYS A 236 15.60 -0.84 -9.39
N ARG A 237 16.04 -1.24 -10.59
CA ARG A 237 17.11 -2.24 -10.75
C ARG A 237 18.45 -1.73 -10.24
N GLU A 238 18.83 -0.50 -10.56
CA GLU A 238 20.09 0.12 -10.13
C GLU A 238 20.17 0.23 -8.61
N HIS A 239 19.06 0.58 -7.96
CA HIS A 239 18.93 0.72 -6.51
C HIS A 239 18.52 -0.58 -5.78
N HIS A 240 18.48 -1.72 -6.48
CA HIS A 240 18.06 -3.02 -5.92
C HIS A 240 16.74 -2.95 -5.13
N THR A 241 15.76 -2.19 -5.62
CA THR A 241 14.49 -1.92 -4.96
C THR A 241 13.36 -2.75 -5.55
N GLY A 242 12.51 -3.31 -4.70
CA GLY A 242 11.24 -3.92 -5.10
C GLY A 242 10.22 -2.86 -5.53
N TRP A 243 9.33 -3.24 -6.44
CA TRP A 243 8.32 -2.35 -7.02
C TRP A 243 7.00 -3.07 -7.28
#